data_39fa48d18d573b9a6b0eeb4ca9903c92
#
_entry.id   39fa48d18d573b9a6b0eeb4ca9903c92
#
_cell.length_a   1.000
_cell.length_b   1.000
_cell.length_c   1.000
_cell.angle_alpha   90.00
_cell.angle_beta   90.00
_cell.angle_gamma   90.00
#
_symmetry.space_group_name_H-M   'P 1'
#
loop_
_entity.id
_entity.type
_entity.pdbx_description
1 polymer ?
#
loop_
_entity_poly.entity_id
_entity_poly.type
_entity_poly.pdbx_seq_one_letter_code
_entity_poly.pdbx_strand_id
1 'polypeptide(L)'
;NYKNKPIESVACYVPGNLPSTLIMCATPALISGVERIVLCTPKLNGKLNGAVYYAASLLGIKECYSLGGASAIMALAAGTKKIKPVNKIVGPGSKWVAIAKKIVFLEGLCGVESANMGPSEILIWADTSTSPDIVASSMIAQSEHDIGSMAILLTKDKNLIKKVKLILSEQIKDLPRKKIANKSLKDYGALIYVKNDNEILKITNYISPEHIEILTKNY
;
A
#
# COMPACT_ATOMS: atom_id res chain seq x y z
N ASN A 1 -22.05 -24.01 18.80
CA ASN A 1 -21.34 -22.94 19.52
C ASN A 1 -19.96 -22.77 18.90
N TYR A 2 -19.69 -21.59 18.34
CA TYR A 2 -18.35 -21.21 17.86
C TYR A 2 -17.63 -20.49 19.00
N LYS A 3 -16.35 -20.83 19.23
CA LYS A 3 -15.46 -20.15 20.18
C LYS A 3 -14.29 -19.57 19.41
N ASN A 4 -14.20 -18.25 19.36
CA ASN A 4 -13.04 -17.56 18.79
C ASN A 4 -11.89 -17.60 19.82
N LYS A 5 -10.68 -17.95 19.33
CA LYS A 5 -9.45 -17.86 20.11
C LYS A 5 -8.44 -17.02 19.33
N PRO A 6 -7.62 -16.19 20.00
CA PRO A 6 -6.51 -15.51 19.34
C PRO A 6 -5.47 -16.53 18.86
N ILE A 7 -4.73 -16.16 17.82
CA ILE A 7 -3.50 -16.87 17.45
C ILE A 7 -2.41 -16.52 18.47
N GLU A 8 -1.42 -17.39 18.64
CA GLU A 8 -0.39 -17.20 19.65
C GLU A 8 0.57 -16.06 19.32
N SER A 9 0.91 -15.88 18.03
CA SER A 9 1.89 -14.89 17.61
C SER A 9 1.63 -14.29 16.25
N VAL A 10 1.98 -13.00 16.10
CA VAL A 10 1.92 -12.27 14.85
C VAL A 10 3.18 -11.42 14.66
N ALA A 11 3.69 -11.37 13.43
CA ALA A 11 4.71 -10.41 13.06
C ALA A 11 4.09 -9.28 12.21
N CYS A 12 4.32 -8.05 12.64
CA CYS A 12 4.01 -6.85 11.89
C CYS A 12 5.23 -6.49 11.03
N TYR A 13 5.16 -6.76 9.72
CA TYR A 13 6.16 -6.30 8.76
C TYR A 13 5.84 -4.86 8.38
N VAL A 14 6.72 -3.94 8.73
CA VAL A 14 6.48 -2.49 8.61
C VAL A 14 7.56 -1.87 7.73
N PRO A 15 7.20 -1.10 6.67
CA PRO A 15 8.16 -0.28 5.94
C PRO A 15 8.90 0.66 6.89
N GLY A 16 10.21 0.85 6.66
CA GLY A 16 11.09 1.55 7.60
C GLY A 16 10.72 3.02 7.89
N ASN A 17 9.75 3.60 7.19
CA ASN A 17 9.33 5.00 7.33
C ASN A 17 7.86 5.20 7.76
N LEU A 18 7.12 4.12 8.06
CA LEU A 18 5.67 4.20 8.29
C LEU A 18 5.26 3.71 9.69
N PRO A 19 5.37 4.55 10.74
CA PRO A 19 4.89 4.20 12.08
C PRO A 19 3.38 3.92 12.13
N SER A 20 2.58 4.59 11.28
CA SER A 20 1.15 4.34 11.15
C SER A 20 0.83 2.91 10.75
N THR A 21 1.63 2.32 9.87
CA THR A 21 1.48 0.90 9.48
C THR A 21 1.64 -0.04 10.68
N LEU A 22 2.59 0.25 11.57
CA LEU A 22 2.72 -0.55 12.79
C LEU A 22 1.47 -0.46 13.66
N ILE A 23 0.94 0.75 13.85
CA ILE A 23 -0.28 0.98 14.65
C ILE A 23 -1.45 0.21 14.02
N MET A 24 -1.64 0.31 12.72
CA MET A 24 -2.72 -0.37 11.98
C MET A 24 -2.63 -1.91 12.07
N CYS A 25 -1.42 -2.47 12.07
CA CYS A 25 -1.21 -3.91 12.14
C CYS A 25 -1.26 -4.46 13.57
N ALA A 26 -0.64 -3.75 14.51
CA ALA A 26 -0.47 -4.25 15.87
C ALA A 26 -1.69 -4.01 16.77
N THR A 27 -2.44 -2.91 16.57
CA THR A 27 -3.61 -2.62 17.40
C THR A 27 -4.69 -3.70 17.31
N PRO A 28 -5.09 -4.19 16.11
CA PRO A 28 -6.03 -5.31 16.04
C PRO A 28 -5.50 -6.59 16.71
N ALA A 29 -4.20 -6.86 16.60
CA ALA A 29 -3.59 -8.02 17.23
C ALA A 29 -3.65 -7.93 18.77
N LEU A 30 -3.34 -6.75 19.33
CA LEU A 30 -3.44 -6.48 20.78
C LEU A 30 -4.88 -6.64 21.29
N ILE A 31 -5.84 -6.03 20.59
CA ILE A 31 -7.25 -6.08 20.98
C ILE A 31 -7.79 -7.51 20.89
N SER A 32 -7.32 -8.29 19.91
CA SER A 32 -7.70 -9.70 19.74
C SER A 32 -7.06 -10.63 20.79
N GLY A 33 -6.16 -10.14 21.63
CA GLY A 33 -5.51 -10.94 22.67
C GLY A 33 -4.34 -11.79 22.19
N VAL A 34 -3.67 -11.39 21.08
CA VAL A 34 -2.45 -12.07 20.63
C VAL A 34 -1.33 -11.83 21.63
N GLU A 35 -0.76 -12.91 22.19
CA GLU A 35 0.21 -12.80 23.27
C GLU A 35 1.58 -12.30 22.81
N ARG A 36 2.04 -12.76 21.63
CA ARG A 36 3.36 -12.40 21.09
C ARG A 36 3.22 -11.60 19.81
N ILE A 37 3.55 -10.30 19.88
CA ILE A 37 3.57 -9.39 18.72
C ILE A 37 5.02 -8.98 18.45
N VAL A 38 5.45 -9.19 17.22
CA VAL A 38 6.82 -8.95 16.75
C VAL A 38 6.81 -7.82 15.73
N LEU A 39 7.67 -6.82 15.92
CA LEU A 39 7.96 -5.81 14.89
C LEU A 39 9.12 -6.29 14.01
N CYS A 40 8.91 -6.28 12.71
CA CYS A 40 9.97 -6.45 11.72
C CYS A 40 9.99 -5.28 10.76
N THR A 41 11.09 -4.51 10.75
CA THR A 41 11.20 -3.29 9.95
C THR A 41 12.63 -3.10 9.42
N PRO A 42 12.82 -2.85 8.11
CA PRO A 42 14.15 -2.61 7.56
C PRO A 42 14.72 -1.27 8.02
N LYS A 43 16.04 -1.18 8.05
CA LYS A 43 16.73 0.12 8.16
C LYS A 43 16.46 0.97 6.92
N LEU A 44 16.25 2.26 7.11
CA LEU A 44 16.15 3.24 6.05
C LEU A 44 17.49 3.98 5.97
N ASN A 45 18.18 3.91 4.82
CA ASN A 45 19.52 4.49 4.64
C ASN A 45 20.51 4.10 5.76
N GLY A 46 20.48 2.83 6.18
CA GLY A 46 21.35 2.29 7.24
C GLY A 46 20.95 2.68 8.68
N LYS A 47 19.91 3.51 8.87
CA LYS A 47 19.45 3.98 10.19
C LYS A 47 18.11 3.37 10.56
N LEU A 48 17.91 3.18 11.85
CA LEU A 48 16.61 2.82 12.42
C LEU A 48 15.71 4.06 12.48
N ASN A 49 14.43 3.90 12.18
CA ASN A 49 13.45 4.98 12.32
C ASN A 49 12.94 5.06 13.76
N GLY A 50 13.33 6.10 14.49
CA GLY A 50 12.93 6.31 15.89
C GLY A 50 11.40 6.38 16.07
N ALA A 51 10.65 6.93 15.11
CA ALA A 51 9.20 7.02 15.21
C ALA A 51 8.53 5.63 15.17
N VAL A 52 9.04 4.68 14.36
CA VAL A 52 8.53 3.30 14.32
C VAL A 52 8.80 2.59 15.66
N TYR A 53 10.00 2.76 16.20
CA TYR A 53 10.36 2.14 17.50
C TYR A 53 9.62 2.80 18.67
N TYR A 54 9.39 4.11 18.62
CA TYR A 54 8.58 4.80 19.62
C TYR A 54 7.14 4.29 19.61
N ALA A 55 6.54 4.14 18.41
CA ALA A 55 5.20 3.54 18.28
C ALA A 55 5.18 2.09 18.84
N ALA A 56 6.22 1.28 18.57
CA ALA A 56 6.34 -0.05 19.14
C ALA A 56 6.38 -0.04 20.67
N SER A 57 7.12 0.90 21.27
CA SER A 57 7.19 1.10 22.72
C SER A 57 5.82 1.46 23.31
N LEU A 58 5.09 2.38 22.69
CA LEU A 58 3.74 2.75 23.12
C LEU A 58 2.75 1.58 23.06
N LEU A 59 2.90 0.69 22.09
CA LEU A 59 2.08 -0.51 21.93
C LEU A 59 2.57 -1.69 22.81
N GLY A 60 3.60 -1.50 23.62
CA GLY A 60 4.14 -2.55 24.49
C GLY A 60 4.86 -3.69 23.76
N ILE A 61 5.26 -3.49 22.48
CA ILE A 61 5.94 -4.50 21.67
C ILE A 61 7.40 -4.59 22.13
N LYS A 62 7.79 -5.76 22.63
CA LYS A 62 9.13 -6.00 23.21
C LYS A 62 10.10 -6.63 22.22
N GLU A 63 9.60 -7.25 21.16
CA GLU A 63 10.41 -8.02 20.19
C GLU A 63 10.45 -7.29 18.85
N CYS A 64 11.65 -6.77 18.50
CA CYS A 64 11.85 -5.96 17.32
C CYS A 64 13.06 -6.45 16.51
N TYR A 65 12.87 -6.71 15.22
CA TYR A 65 13.94 -7.12 14.31
C TYR A 65 14.16 -6.10 13.21
N SER A 66 15.42 -5.69 13.02
CA SER A 66 15.81 -4.80 11.95
C SER A 66 16.16 -5.59 10.68
N LEU A 67 15.15 -6.18 10.06
CA LEU A 67 15.25 -7.01 8.87
C LEU A 67 14.25 -6.53 7.82
N GLY A 68 14.56 -6.80 6.54
CA GLY A 68 13.68 -6.43 5.42
C GLY A 68 13.75 -7.44 4.28
N GLY A 69 12.83 -7.25 3.31
CA GLY A 69 12.78 -8.08 2.11
C GLY A 69 12.25 -9.49 2.33
N ALA A 70 12.43 -10.35 1.32
CA ALA A 70 11.96 -11.72 1.32
C ALA A 70 12.60 -12.57 2.43
N SER A 71 13.87 -12.32 2.75
CA SER A 71 14.59 -13.02 3.81
C SER A 71 13.99 -12.78 5.21
N ALA A 72 13.47 -11.57 5.46
CA ALA A 72 12.76 -11.27 6.71
C ALA A 72 11.47 -12.09 6.83
N ILE A 73 10.69 -12.20 5.76
CA ILE A 73 9.46 -13.01 5.73
C ILE A 73 9.77 -14.48 6.00
N MET A 74 10.78 -15.03 5.33
CA MET A 74 11.18 -16.41 5.54
C MET A 74 11.70 -16.65 6.97
N ALA A 75 12.51 -15.73 7.52
CA ALA A 75 13.00 -15.84 8.90
C ALA A 75 11.87 -15.80 9.94
N LEU A 76 10.83 -15.01 9.70
CA LEU A 76 9.65 -14.94 10.56
C LEU A 76 8.75 -16.18 10.45
N ALA A 77 8.63 -16.75 9.26
CA ALA A 77 7.77 -17.91 9.00
C ALA A 77 8.43 -19.24 9.45
N ALA A 78 9.68 -19.47 9.04
CA ALA A 78 10.39 -20.71 9.33
C ALA A 78 11.19 -20.68 10.64
N GLY A 79 11.45 -19.48 11.17
CA GLY A 79 12.31 -19.28 12.32
C GLY A 79 13.80 -19.34 11.97
N THR A 80 14.62 -18.95 12.94
CA THR A 80 16.09 -19.04 12.90
C THR A 80 16.60 -19.35 14.30
N LYS A 81 17.92 -19.47 14.50
CA LYS A 81 18.50 -19.60 15.87
C LYS A 81 18.12 -18.44 16.78
N LYS A 82 17.80 -17.23 16.25
CA LYS A 82 17.50 -16.02 17.01
C LYS A 82 16.05 -15.57 16.93
N ILE A 83 15.31 -16.00 15.93
CA ILE A 83 13.93 -15.60 15.68
C ILE A 83 13.04 -16.83 15.78
N LYS A 84 12.13 -16.85 16.75
CA LYS A 84 11.10 -17.88 16.82
C LYS A 84 10.07 -17.64 15.71
N PRO A 85 9.59 -18.69 15.03
CA PRO A 85 8.56 -18.53 14.00
C PRO A 85 7.29 -17.91 14.58
N VAL A 86 6.47 -17.31 13.71
CA VAL A 86 5.18 -16.73 14.06
C VAL A 86 4.06 -17.44 13.33
N ASN A 87 2.84 -17.40 13.90
CA ASN A 87 1.67 -18.01 13.30
C ASN A 87 1.14 -17.20 12.09
N LYS A 88 1.35 -15.86 12.11
CA LYS A 88 0.87 -14.98 11.03
C LYS A 88 1.81 -13.80 10.81
N ILE A 89 1.98 -13.39 9.55
CA ILE A 89 2.71 -12.19 9.16
C ILE A 89 1.73 -11.22 8.52
N VAL A 90 1.68 -9.98 9.00
CA VAL A 90 0.81 -8.90 8.51
C VAL A 90 1.63 -7.66 8.15
N GLY A 91 1.07 -6.81 7.33
CA GLY A 91 1.67 -5.53 6.94
C GLY A 91 2.17 -5.49 5.49
N PRO A 92 2.24 -4.31 4.87
CA PRO A 92 2.58 -4.12 3.46
C PRO A 92 4.08 -4.31 3.21
N GLY A 93 4.42 -4.56 1.95
CA GLY A 93 5.81 -4.67 1.53
C GLY A 93 5.97 -4.57 0.02
N SER A 94 7.22 -4.59 -0.45
CA SER A 94 7.52 -4.62 -1.88
C SER A 94 6.99 -5.90 -2.54
N LYS A 95 6.98 -5.94 -3.88
CA LYS A 95 6.64 -7.16 -4.64
C LYS A 95 7.39 -8.42 -4.19
N TRP A 96 8.64 -8.28 -3.75
CA TRP A 96 9.44 -9.41 -3.24
C TRP A 96 8.95 -9.91 -1.89
N VAL A 97 8.48 -9.00 -1.03
CA VAL A 97 7.84 -9.33 0.24
C VAL A 97 6.51 -10.04 0.00
N ALA A 98 5.71 -9.54 -0.94
CA ALA A 98 4.44 -10.15 -1.33
C ALA A 98 4.63 -11.57 -1.88
N ILE A 99 5.61 -11.77 -2.77
CA ILE A 99 5.97 -13.11 -3.30
C ILE A 99 6.41 -14.03 -2.17
N ALA A 100 7.29 -13.55 -1.26
CA ALA A 100 7.74 -14.35 -0.13
C ALA A 100 6.59 -14.75 0.80
N LYS A 101 5.66 -13.83 1.09
CA LYS A 101 4.43 -14.13 1.85
C LYS A 101 3.58 -15.20 1.16
N LYS A 102 3.43 -15.10 -0.16
CA LYS A 102 2.71 -16.12 -0.94
C LYS A 102 3.37 -17.49 -0.83
N ILE A 103 4.69 -17.56 -0.93
CA ILE A 103 5.45 -18.80 -0.80
C ILE A 103 5.25 -19.40 0.60
N VAL A 104 5.50 -18.66 1.67
CA VAL A 104 5.37 -19.18 3.05
C VAL A 104 3.94 -19.62 3.36
N PHE A 105 2.93 -18.97 2.78
CA PHE A 105 1.54 -19.37 2.90
C PHE A 105 1.24 -20.68 2.17
N LEU A 106 1.69 -20.82 0.91
CA LEU A 106 1.50 -22.04 0.11
C LEU A 106 2.23 -23.26 0.69
N GLU A 107 3.41 -23.03 1.28
CA GLU A 107 4.17 -24.06 1.99
C GLU A 107 3.59 -24.41 3.38
N GLY A 108 2.49 -23.75 3.80
CA GLY A 108 1.86 -23.99 5.10
C GLY A 108 2.71 -23.57 6.31
N LEU A 109 3.75 -22.76 6.11
CA LEU A 109 4.66 -22.35 7.18
C LEU A 109 4.05 -21.28 8.09
N CYS A 110 3.27 -20.35 7.51
CA CYS A 110 2.78 -19.19 8.22
C CYS A 110 1.55 -18.60 7.53
N GLY A 111 0.55 -18.15 8.30
CA GLY A 111 -0.57 -17.39 7.78
C GLY A 111 -0.15 -15.99 7.32
N VAL A 112 -0.84 -15.42 6.35
CA VAL A 112 -0.66 -14.03 5.90
C VAL A 112 -2.01 -13.33 5.74
N GLU A 113 -2.04 -12.00 5.78
CA GLU A 113 -3.29 -11.25 5.61
C GLU A 113 -3.78 -11.23 4.16
N SER A 114 -2.84 -11.17 3.21
CA SER A 114 -3.13 -11.22 1.78
C SER A 114 -1.96 -11.84 1.03
N ALA A 115 -2.26 -12.79 0.17
CA ALA A 115 -1.31 -13.39 -0.75
C ALA A 115 -1.33 -12.73 -2.15
N ASN A 116 -2.27 -11.81 -2.39
CA ASN A 116 -2.47 -11.13 -3.66
C ASN A 116 -2.31 -9.61 -3.48
N MET A 117 -1.07 -9.15 -3.31
CA MET A 117 -0.77 -7.72 -3.39
C MET A 117 -0.30 -7.42 -4.81
N GLY A 118 -1.15 -6.77 -5.61
CA GLY A 118 -0.79 -6.14 -6.86
C GLY A 118 -0.20 -4.74 -6.63
N PRO A 119 0.26 -4.05 -7.67
CA PRO A 119 0.54 -2.63 -7.59
C PRO A 119 -0.75 -1.88 -7.27
N SER A 120 -0.67 -0.87 -6.42
CA SER A 120 -1.82 -0.02 -6.07
C SER A 120 -2.34 0.75 -7.29
N GLU A 121 -3.65 0.80 -7.44
CA GLU A 121 -4.33 1.36 -8.60
C GLU A 121 -5.39 2.38 -8.19
N ILE A 122 -5.46 3.50 -8.90
CA ILE A 122 -6.56 4.46 -8.77
C ILE A 122 -7.17 4.77 -10.13
N LEU A 123 -8.48 4.76 -10.17
CA LEU A 123 -9.26 5.29 -11.28
C LEU A 123 -10.11 6.46 -10.78
N ILE A 124 -9.97 7.60 -11.42
CA ILE A 124 -10.67 8.83 -11.07
C ILE A 124 -11.72 9.11 -12.15
N TRP A 125 -12.98 9.16 -11.75
CA TRP A 125 -14.06 9.66 -12.57
C TRP A 125 -14.37 11.10 -12.15
N ALA A 126 -14.06 12.07 -13.02
CA ALA A 126 -14.26 13.48 -12.72
C ALA A 126 -15.01 14.21 -13.84
N ASP A 127 -15.79 15.22 -13.46
CA ASP A 127 -16.50 16.11 -14.38
C ASP A 127 -16.03 17.57 -14.27
N THR A 128 -16.72 18.49 -14.91
CA THR A 128 -16.41 19.93 -14.92
C THR A 128 -16.54 20.61 -13.56
N SER A 129 -17.17 19.97 -12.58
CA SER A 129 -17.35 20.53 -11.23
C SER A 129 -16.12 20.35 -10.33
N THR A 130 -15.19 19.49 -10.75
CA THR A 130 -14.00 19.15 -9.95
C THR A 130 -12.83 20.05 -10.30
N SER A 131 -12.10 20.51 -9.26
CA SER A 131 -10.84 21.22 -9.48
C SER A 131 -9.80 20.30 -10.11
N PRO A 132 -9.13 20.75 -11.19
CA PRO A 132 -8.03 20.00 -11.80
C PRO A 132 -6.87 19.69 -10.82
N ASP A 133 -6.67 20.55 -9.82
CA ASP A 133 -5.62 20.34 -8.78
C ASP A 133 -5.92 19.12 -7.91
N ILE A 134 -7.18 18.91 -7.55
CA ILE A 134 -7.59 17.72 -6.77
C ILE A 134 -7.28 16.45 -7.57
N VAL A 135 -7.70 16.41 -8.82
CA VAL A 135 -7.44 15.26 -9.70
C VAL A 135 -5.94 14.99 -9.84
N ALA A 136 -5.15 16.05 -10.09
CA ALA A 136 -3.70 15.92 -10.22
C ALA A 136 -3.06 15.42 -8.93
N SER A 137 -3.50 15.94 -7.77
CA SER A 137 -2.98 15.52 -6.45
C SER A 137 -3.29 14.05 -6.17
N SER A 138 -4.51 13.58 -6.45
CA SER A 138 -4.87 12.16 -6.30
C SER A 138 -4.02 11.26 -7.21
N MET A 139 -3.82 11.65 -8.47
CA MET A 139 -2.95 10.92 -9.40
C MET A 139 -1.49 10.87 -8.92
N ILE A 140 -0.97 11.98 -8.40
CA ILE A 140 0.38 12.07 -7.85
C ILE A 140 0.51 11.20 -6.61
N ALA A 141 -0.41 11.32 -5.65
CA ALA A 141 -0.39 10.53 -4.42
C ALA A 141 -0.31 9.03 -4.72
N GLN A 142 -1.08 8.56 -5.69
CA GLN A 142 -1.02 7.16 -6.13
C GLN A 142 0.31 6.81 -6.80
N SER A 143 0.79 7.66 -7.70
CA SER A 143 2.00 7.39 -8.49
C SER A 143 3.29 7.41 -7.67
N GLU A 144 3.30 8.04 -6.49
CA GLU A 144 4.43 8.03 -5.56
C GLU A 144 4.59 6.71 -4.79
N HIS A 145 3.57 5.84 -4.75
CA HIS A 145 3.63 4.59 -4.01
C HIS A 145 4.70 3.64 -4.57
N ASP A 146 4.66 3.36 -5.87
CA ASP A 146 5.60 2.46 -6.55
C ASP A 146 5.70 2.79 -8.04
N ILE A 147 6.78 2.37 -8.69
CA ILE A 147 6.96 2.51 -10.15
C ILE A 147 5.92 1.74 -10.96
N GLY A 148 5.27 0.74 -10.37
CA GLY A 148 4.19 -0.04 -10.97
C GLY A 148 2.79 0.46 -10.63
N SER A 149 2.65 1.54 -9.85
CA SER A 149 1.34 2.10 -9.50
C SER A 149 0.62 2.65 -10.74
N MET A 150 -0.71 2.48 -10.79
CA MET A 150 -1.54 2.95 -11.88
C MET A 150 -2.42 4.13 -11.44
N ALA A 151 -2.47 5.19 -12.24
CA ALA A 151 -3.35 6.34 -12.00
C ALA A 151 -4.05 6.76 -13.30
N ILE A 152 -5.37 6.61 -13.35
CA ILE A 152 -6.17 6.85 -14.54
C ILE A 152 -7.26 7.89 -14.26
N LEU A 153 -7.36 8.90 -15.12
CA LEU A 153 -8.49 9.83 -15.17
C LEU A 153 -9.43 9.44 -16.31
N LEU A 154 -10.71 9.28 -16.01
CA LEU A 154 -11.80 9.21 -16.98
C LEU A 154 -12.66 10.47 -16.87
N THR A 155 -12.87 11.17 -17.97
CA THR A 155 -13.70 12.39 -17.98
C THR A 155 -14.33 12.66 -19.34
N LYS A 156 -15.49 13.31 -19.32
CA LYS A 156 -16.17 13.86 -20.51
C LYS A 156 -15.69 15.27 -20.86
N ASP A 157 -14.75 15.84 -20.08
CA ASP A 157 -14.23 17.19 -20.29
C ASP A 157 -12.78 17.18 -20.79
N LYS A 158 -12.62 17.54 -22.09
CA LYS A 158 -11.28 17.68 -22.70
C LYS A 158 -10.44 18.80 -22.09
N ASN A 159 -11.09 19.85 -21.53
CA ASN A 159 -10.37 20.95 -20.91
C ASN A 159 -9.81 20.53 -19.55
N LEU A 160 -10.54 19.70 -18.77
CA LEU A 160 -10.05 19.10 -17.54
C LEU A 160 -8.77 18.30 -17.82
N ILE A 161 -8.75 17.46 -18.86
CA ILE A 161 -7.56 16.70 -19.26
C ILE A 161 -6.36 17.61 -19.50
N LYS A 162 -6.56 18.71 -20.27
CA LYS A 162 -5.46 19.65 -20.56
C LYS A 162 -4.92 20.31 -19.30
N LYS A 163 -5.80 20.75 -18.39
CA LYS A 163 -5.43 21.39 -17.12
C LYS A 163 -4.71 20.41 -16.21
N VAL A 164 -5.26 19.21 -16.01
CA VAL A 164 -4.62 18.17 -15.18
C VAL A 164 -3.24 17.81 -15.70
N LYS A 165 -3.08 17.68 -17.03
CA LYS A 165 -1.77 17.40 -17.64
C LYS A 165 -0.72 18.46 -17.32
N LEU A 166 -1.10 19.76 -17.37
CA LEU A 166 -0.20 20.87 -17.02
C LEU A 166 0.17 20.82 -15.54
N ILE A 167 -0.82 20.70 -14.64
CA ILE A 167 -0.60 20.67 -13.21
C ILE A 167 0.28 19.48 -12.81
N LEU A 168 0.04 18.29 -13.34
CA LEU A 168 0.91 17.12 -13.12
C LEU A 168 2.36 17.42 -13.49
N SER A 169 2.60 18.05 -14.65
CA SER A 169 3.96 18.38 -15.10
C SER A 169 4.67 19.41 -14.23
N GLU A 170 3.94 20.26 -13.52
CA GLU A 170 4.46 21.25 -12.59
C GLU A 170 4.68 20.68 -11.19
N GLN A 171 3.65 20.07 -10.61
CA GLN A 171 3.71 19.58 -9.23
C GLN A 171 4.74 18.46 -9.03
N ILE A 172 4.97 17.61 -10.04
CA ILE A 172 5.95 16.52 -9.95
C ILE A 172 7.39 17.04 -9.79
N LYS A 173 7.71 18.25 -10.26
CA LYS A 173 9.09 18.79 -10.23
C LYS A 173 9.65 18.90 -8.82
N ASP A 174 8.81 19.24 -7.85
CA ASP A 174 9.18 19.53 -6.48
C ASP A 174 9.03 18.35 -5.52
N LEU A 175 8.57 17.20 -6.03
CA LEU A 175 8.33 16.02 -5.20
C LEU A 175 9.65 15.34 -4.79
N PRO A 176 9.79 14.91 -3.53
CA PRO A 176 10.90 14.09 -3.08
C PRO A 176 11.04 12.77 -3.87
N ARG A 177 9.89 12.18 -4.26
CA ARG A 177 9.81 10.91 -5.01
C ARG A 177 9.53 11.08 -6.51
N LYS A 178 9.86 12.23 -7.09
CA LYS A 178 9.59 12.56 -8.50
C LYS A 178 10.03 11.51 -9.53
N LYS A 179 11.12 10.79 -9.28
CA LYS A 179 11.60 9.73 -10.19
C LYS A 179 10.61 8.56 -10.24
N ILE A 180 10.03 8.20 -9.10
CA ILE A 180 9.04 7.13 -8.98
C ILE A 180 7.73 7.57 -9.62
N ALA A 181 7.20 8.73 -9.23
CA ALA A 181 5.96 9.28 -9.77
C ALA A 181 6.01 9.46 -11.29
N ASN A 182 7.09 10.04 -11.83
CA ASN A 182 7.26 10.19 -13.28
C ASN A 182 7.27 8.84 -14.02
N LYS A 183 7.95 7.83 -13.47
CA LYS A 183 8.00 6.51 -14.12
C LYS A 183 6.63 5.84 -14.07
N SER A 184 5.97 5.86 -12.93
CA SER A 184 4.62 5.33 -12.75
C SER A 184 3.62 5.98 -13.72
N LEU A 185 3.55 7.32 -13.76
CA LEU A 185 2.65 8.04 -14.66
C LEU A 185 2.99 7.85 -16.14
N LYS A 186 4.29 7.72 -16.49
CA LYS A 186 4.69 7.45 -17.87
C LYS A 186 4.27 6.07 -18.35
N ASP A 187 4.42 5.05 -17.50
CA ASP A 187 4.25 3.66 -17.88
C ASP A 187 2.80 3.19 -17.64
N TYR A 188 2.11 3.73 -16.61
CA TYR A 188 0.79 3.28 -16.15
C TYR A 188 -0.21 4.42 -15.89
N GLY A 189 0.14 5.68 -16.18
CA GLY A 189 -0.77 6.82 -16.10
C GLY A 189 -1.57 7.00 -17.38
N ALA A 190 -2.85 7.39 -17.25
CA ALA A 190 -3.67 7.72 -18.41
C ALA A 190 -4.66 8.85 -18.11
N LEU A 191 -4.85 9.74 -19.09
CA LEU A 191 -5.89 10.76 -19.10
C LEU A 191 -6.82 10.47 -20.29
N ILE A 192 -8.00 9.94 -20.02
CA ILE A 192 -8.88 9.36 -21.04
C ILE A 192 -10.14 10.20 -21.18
N TYR A 193 -10.37 10.71 -22.39
CA TYR A 193 -11.64 11.30 -22.76
C TYR A 193 -12.66 10.22 -23.12
N VAL A 194 -13.84 10.30 -22.55
CA VAL A 194 -14.98 9.41 -22.81
C VAL A 194 -16.19 10.21 -23.25
N LYS A 195 -17.06 9.61 -24.05
CA LYS A 195 -18.23 10.29 -24.61
C LYS A 195 -19.43 10.33 -23.67
N ASN A 196 -19.56 9.31 -22.81
CA ASN A 196 -20.72 9.14 -21.94
C ASN A 196 -20.37 8.25 -20.71
N ASP A 197 -21.29 8.21 -19.75
CA ASP A 197 -21.09 7.48 -18.51
C ASP A 197 -21.05 5.94 -18.72
N ASN A 198 -21.70 5.42 -19.74
CA ASN A 198 -21.62 4.00 -20.07
C ASN A 198 -20.20 3.58 -20.50
N GLU A 199 -19.47 4.46 -21.19
CA GLU A 199 -18.05 4.20 -21.49
C GLU A 199 -17.21 4.20 -20.21
N ILE A 200 -17.46 5.13 -19.26
CA ILE A 200 -16.79 5.16 -17.97
C ILE A 200 -17.02 3.84 -17.25
N LEU A 201 -18.27 3.41 -17.12
CA LEU A 201 -18.62 2.16 -16.44
C LEU A 201 -17.97 0.94 -17.10
N LYS A 202 -17.95 0.86 -18.43
CA LYS A 202 -17.29 -0.22 -19.16
C LYS A 202 -15.79 -0.27 -18.90
N ILE A 203 -15.10 0.88 -18.95
CA ILE A 203 -13.66 0.97 -18.70
C ILE A 203 -13.36 0.63 -17.23
N THR A 204 -14.14 1.19 -16.31
CA THR A 204 -13.99 0.93 -14.87
C THR A 204 -14.14 -0.56 -14.57
N ASN A 205 -15.18 -1.21 -15.09
CA ASN A 205 -15.42 -2.64 -14.89
C ASN A 205 -14.35 -3.52 -15.57
N TYR A 206 -13.80 -3.06 -16.69
CA TYR A 206 -12.73 -3.78 -17.38
C TYR A 206 -11.42 -3.73 -16.60
N ILE A 207 -11.07 -2.56 -16.03
CA ILE A 207 -9.86 -2.35 -15.25
C ILE A 207 -10.03 -2.98 -13.86
N SER A 208 -11.23 -2.86 -13.25
CA SER A 208 -11.53 -3.30 -11.87
C SER A 208 -10.49 -2.80 -10.86
N PRO A 209 -10.27 -1.48 -10.75
CA PRO A 209 -9.18 -0.91 -9.96
C PRO A 209 -9.38 -1.16 -8.48
N GLU A 210 -8.27 -1.16 -7.72
CA GLU A 210 -8.27 -1.25 -6.25
C GLU A 210 -9.02 -0.07 -5.61
N HIS A 211 -8.80 1.13 -6.14
CA HIS A 211 -9.45 2.36 -5.69
C HIS A 211 -10.17 3.06 -6.84
N ILE A 212 -11.36 3.57 -6.54
CA ILE A 212 -12.10 4.47 -7.43
C ILE A 212 -12.47 5.75 -6.69
N GLU A 213 -12.14 6.89 -7.27
CA GLU A 213 -12.63 8.21 -6.82
C GLU A 213 -13.68 8.72 -7.79
N ILE A 214 -14.88 9.03 -7.29
CA ILE A 214 -15.97 9.61 -8.07
C ILE A 214 -16.07 11.09 -7.68
N LEU A 215 -15.53 11.95 -8.53
CA LEU A 215 -15.45 13.39 -8.34
C LEU A 215 -16.41 14.09 -9.31
N THR A 216 -17.69 13.89 -9.11
CA THR A 216 -18.77 14.45 -9.94
C THR A 216 -19.83 15.08 -9.05
N LYS A 217 -20.55 16.06 -9.60
CA LYS A 217 -21.62 16.75 -8.87
C LYS A 217 -22.84 15.86 -8.60
N ASN A 218 -23.11 14.93 -9.51
CA ASN A 218 -24.23 13.97 -9.41
C ASN A 218 -23.66 12.55 -9.56
N TYR A 219 -23.77 11.75 -8.55
CA TYR A 219 -23.36 10.34 -8.50
C TYR A 219 -24.51 9.46 -7.99
#